data_252b61b7a94a8559967e2b24c76b3f76
#
_entry.id   252b61b7a94a8559967e2b24c76b3f76
#
_cell.length_a   1.000
_cell.length_b   1.000
_cell.length_c   1.000
_cell.angle_alpha   90.00
_cell.angle_beta   90.00
_cell.angle_gamma   90.00
#
_symmetry.space_group_name_H-M   'P 1'
#
loop_
_entity.id
_entity.type
_entity.pdbx_description
1 polymer ?
#
loop_
_entity_poly.entity_id
_entity_poly.type
_entity_poly.pdbx_seq_one_letter_code
_entity_poly.pdbx_strand_id
1 'polypeptide(L)'
;MKKKLISLALASTFLALSWYGNVQAQESSGNKIHFINVQEGGSDAIILESNGHFAMVDTGEDYDFPDGSDSRYPWREGTETSYKHVLTDRVFRHLKELGVQKLDFILVTHTHSDHIGNVDELLSTYPVDRVYLKKYSDNRITNSERLWDNLYGYNKVLQTAAEKGVSVIQNITQGDAHFQFGDMDIQLYNYENEYDENGNLKPVWDDNSNSLISVVKVNGKKIYLGGDLDNVHGAEDKYGPLIGKVDLMKFNHHLDTKNSNTKNFIRNLSPEIIVQTSSSPIGSYDSGQEINREYISWIESMGIQHINAASKDYDATVFDIRKDGFVNISTSYKPIPSFQAGWHKSAYGNWW
;
A
#
# COMPACT_ATOMS: atom_id res chain seq x y z
N MET A 1 29.06 50.31 75.31
CA MET A 1 27.79 50.43 74.51
C MET A 1 27.94 49.63 73.23
N LYS A 2 27.37 48.41 73.19
CA LYS A 2 27.42 47.52 71.99
C LYS A 2 26.08 47.58 71.25
N LYS A 3 26.08 48.09 70.00
CA LYS A 3 24.92 48.04 69.10
C LYS A 3 24.88 46.66 68.45
N LYS A 4 23.76 45.98 68.64
CA LYS A 4 23.43 44.76 67.91
C LYS A 4 22.77 45.12 66.60
N LEU A 5 23.36 44.71 65.49
CA LEU A 5 22.71 44.68 64.17
C LEU A 5 21.85 43.42 64.09
N ILE A 6 20.60 43.63 63.79
CA ILE A 6 19.65 42.54 63.43
C ILE A 6 19.58 42.49 61.90
N SER A 7 20.11 41.42 61.35
CA SER A 7 19.97 41.12 59.93
C SER A 7 18.62 40.45 59.66
N LEU A 8 17.79 41.12 58.90
CA LEU A 8 16.53 40.56 58.39
C LEU A 8 16.83 39.76 57.10
N ALA A 9 16.71 38.44 57.17
CA ALA A 9 16.78 37.60 55.99
C ALA A 9 15.38 37.50 55.35
N LEU A 10 15.19 38.10 54.17
CA LEU A 10 14.01 37.85 53.32
C LEU A 10 14.20 36.52 52.63
N ALA A 11 13.38 35.54 53.00
CA ALA A 11 13.22 34.30 52.24
C ALA A 11 12.20 34.52 51.14
N SER A 12 12.67 34.68 49.90
CA SER A 12 11.83 34.70 48.71
C SER A 12 11.54 33.24 48.31
N THR A 13 10.37 32.76 48.67
CA THR A 13 9.82 31.49 48.17
C THR A 13 9.37 31.68 46.72
N PHE A 14 10.15 31.15 45.78
CA PHE A 14 9.73 30.94 44.39
C PHE A 14 8.74 29.76 44.38
N LEU A 15 7.46 30.06 44.23
CA LEU A 15 6.45 29.08 43.81
C LEU A 15 6.69 28.81 42.31
N ALA A 16 7.40 27.73 42.00
CA ALA A 16 7.39 27.15 40.66
C ALA A 16 6.04 26.46 40.46
N LEU A 17 5.11 27.16 39.81
CA LEU A 17 3.92 26.55 39.23
C LEU A 17 4.39 25.65 38.08
N SER A 18 4.59 24.37 38.34
CA SER A 18 4.72 23.36 37.33
C SER A 18 3.35 23.19 36.65
N TRP A 19 3.20 23.78 35.48
CA TRP A 19 2.14 23.43 34.54
C TRP A 19 2.46 22.01 34.02
N TYR A 20 2.01 20.99 34.75
CA TYR A 20 1.80 19.68 34.16
C TYR A 20 0.54 19.81 33.29
N GLY A 21 0.70 20.23 32.05
CA GLY A 21 -0.31 19.99 31.04
C GLY A 21 -0.50 18.47 31.00
N ASN A 22 -1.68 18.00 31.39
CA ASN A 22 -2.12 16.66 31.11
C ASN A 22 -2.14 16.54 29.58
N VAL A 23 -1.07 16.02 29.00
CA VAL A 23 -1.13 15.45 27.65
C VAL A 23 -1.96 14.19 27.82
N GLN A 24 -3.28 14.32 27.75
CA GLN A 24 -4.12 13.17 27.51
C GLN A 24 -3.58 12.52 26.23
N ALA A 25 -3.08 11.29 26.36
CA ALA A 25 -2.78 10.48 25.19
C ALA A 25 -4.08 10.46 24.37
N GLN A 26 -4.06 11.11 23.23
CA GLN A 26 -5.24 11.21 22.37
C GLN A 26 -5.58 9.78 21.96
N GLU A 27 -6.76 9.29 22.34
CA GLU A 27 -7.17 7.92 22.01
C GLU A 27 -7.07 7.67 20.50
N SER A 28 -6.61 6.47 20.13
CA SER A 28 -6.60 6.04 18.72
C SER A 28 -8.03 6.08 18.16
N SER A 29 -8.16 6.48 16.90
CA SER A 29 -9.45 6.54 16.23
C SER A 29 -10.08 5.15 15.99
N GLY A 30 -9.29 4.08 16.17
CA GLY A 30 -9.68 2.72 15.76
C GLY A 30 -9.58 2.47 14.26
N ASN A 31 -9.24 3.50 13.47
CA ASN A 31 -9.11 3.43 12.01
C ASN A 31 -7.70 3.80 11.59
N LYS A 32 -7.00 2.88 10.92
CA LYS A 32 -5.62 3.08 10.47
C LYS A 32 -5.41 2.56 9.07
N ILE A 33 -4.38 3.10 8.43
CA ILE A 33 -3.82 2.58 7.19
C ILE A 33 -2.32 2.35 7.38
N HIS A 34 -1.86 1.17 7.00
CA HIS A 34 -0.48 0.75 7.17
C HIS A 34 0.11 0.47 5.80
N PHE A 35 1.15 1.20 5.43
CA PHE A 35 1.96 0.91 4.25
C PHE A 35 3.17 0.11 4.70
N ILE A 36 3.29 -1.14 4.27
CA ILE A 36 4.44 -1.97 4.61
C ILE A 36 5.69 -1.36 3.95
N ASN A 37 6.73 -1.15 4.75
CA ASN A 37 7.91 -0.45 4.28
C ASN A 37 8.75 -1.31 3.36
N VAL A 38 9.02 -0.78 2.17
CA VAL A 38 9.90 -1.41 1.17
C VAL A 38 11.35 -1.15 1.56
N GLN A 39 12.17 -2.18 1.60
CA GLN A 39 13.60 -2.05 1.87
C GLN A 39 14.42 -1.83 0.61
N GLU A 40 13.98 -2.42 -0.49
CA GLU A 40 14.61 -2.34 -1.81
C GLU A 40 13.53 -2.40 -2.89
N GLY A 41 13.66 -1.64 -3.96
CA GLY A 41 12.72 -1.60 -5.07
C GLY A 41 11.40 -0.89 -4.77
N GLY A 42 10.35 -1.30 -5.44
CA GLY A 42 8.97 -0.85 -5.26
C GLY A 42 8.04 -2.05 -5.07
N SER A 43 7.04 -1.93 -4.20
CA SER A 43 6.04 -2.96 -3.96
C SER A 43 4.92 -2.41 -3.08
N ASP A 44 3.70 -2.89 -3.26
CA ASP A 44 2.54 -2.48 -2.48
C ASP A 44 2.03 -3.60 -1.58
N ALA A 45 2.07 -3.37 -0.28
CA ALA A 45 1.35 -4.15 0.71
C ALA A 45 0.72 -3.18 1.71
N ILE A 46 -0.60 -3.06 1.69
CA ILE A 46 -1.31 -2.04 2.45
C ILE A 46 -2.36 -2.71 3.32
N ILE A 47 -2.32 -2.47 4.64
CA ILE A 47 -3.30 -2.99 5.58
C ILE A 47 -4.27 -1.88 5.95
N LEU A 48 -5.56 -2.19 5.87
CA LEU A 48 -6.64 -1.38 6.41
C LEU A 48 -7.05 -1.98 7.77
N GLU A 49 -7.05 -1.15 8.81
CA GLU A 49 -7.51 -1.50 10.16
C GLU A 49 -8.72 -0.62 10.51
N SER A 50 -9.84 -1.23 10.87
CA SER A 50 -11.02 -0.51 11.31
C SER A 50 -11.70 -1.26 12.47
N ASN A 51 -11.57 -0.72 13.69
CA ASN A 51 -12.18 -1.25 14.92
C ASN A 51 -11.95 -2.75 15.14
N GLY A 52 -10.71 -3.22 14.91
CA GLY A 52 -10.32 -4.62 15.08
C GLY A 52 -10.64 -5.51 13.88
N HIS A 53 -11.17 -4.96 12.79
CA HIS A 53 -11.27 -5.59 11.48
C HIS A 53 -10.03 -5.29 10.67
N PHE A 54 -9.57 -6.25 9.88
CA PHE A 54 -8.38 -6.13 9.04
C PHE A 54 -8.66 -6.58 7.61
N ALA A 55 -8.10 -5.87 6.66
CA ALA A 55 -8.13 -6.19 5.25
C ALA A 55 -6.83 -5.74 4.58
N MET A 56 -6.56 -6.23 3.37
CA MET A 56 -5.40 -5.79 2.60
C MET A 56 -5.79 -5.27 1.23
N VAL A 57 -5.08 -4.24 0.78
CA VAL A 57 -5.03 -3.77 -0.61
C VAL A 57 -3.62 -4.03 -1.09
N ASP A 58 -3.46 -4.97 -2.01
CA ASP A 58 -2.21 -5.60 -2.39
C ASP A 58 -1.45 -6.24 -1.23
N THR A 59 -0.54 -7.14 -1.52
CA THR A 59 0.10 -7.97 -0.51
C THR A 59 1.61 -7.97 -0.60
N GLY A 60 2.17 -7.29 -1.59
CA GLY A 60 3.59 -7.20 -1.84
C GLY A 60 4.18 -8.43 -2.52
N GLU A 61 5.43 -8.27 -2.90
CA GLU A 61 6.26 -9.29 -3.54
C GLU A 61 6.57 -10.44 -2.58
N ASP A 62 6.65 -11.65 -3.13
CA ASP A 62 7.07 -12.86 -2.42
C ASP A 62 8.37 -13.45 -2.98
N TYR A 63 8.69 -14.70 -2.60
CA TYR A 63 9.87 -15.45 -3.07
C TYR A 63 9.53 -16.49 -4.13
N ASP A 64 8.29 -16.54 -4.61
CA ASP A 64 7.81 -17.61 -5.44
C ASP A 64 7.59 -17.15 -6.88
N PHE A 65 8.35 -17.73 -7.78
CA PHE A 65 8.24 -17.47 -9.22
C PHE A 65 8.49 -18.76 -10.01
N PRO A 66 7.97 -18.86 -11.24
CA PRO A 66 8.08 -20.08 -12.03
C PRO A 66 9.53 -20.33 -12.48
N ASP A 67 9.97 -21.59 -12.39
CA ASP A 67 11.27 -22.03 -12.89
C ASP A 67 11.30 -22.32 -14.40
N GLY A 68 10.17 -22.16 -15.08
CA GLY A 68 10.00 -22.41 -16.52
C GLY A 68 9.83 -23.90 -16.90
N SER A 69 9.78 -24.81 -15.93
CA SER A 69 9.56 -26.24 -16.19
C SER A 69 8.14 -26.57 -16.67
N ASP A 70 7.17 -25.76 -16.25
CA ASP A 70 5.78 -25.83 -16.73
C ASP A 70 5.59 -24.91 -17.94
N SER A 71 5.23 -25.47 -19.09
CA SER A 71 5.05 -24.70 -20.32
C SER A 71 3.95 -23.61 -20.25
N ARG A 72 3.05 -23.69 -19.28
CA ARG A 72 2.06 -22.64 -19.00
C ARG A 72 2.69 -21.40 -18.42
N TYR A 73 3.82 -21.56 -17.72
CA TYR A 73 4.54 -20.52 -17.00
C TYR A 73 6.01 -20.52 -17.44
N PRO A 74 6.30 -20.07 -18.67
CA PRO A 74 7.68 -20.00 -19.15
C PRO A 74 8.47 -18.99 -18.31
N TRP A 75 9.73 -19.32 -18.05
CA TRP A 75 10.62 -18.32 -17.48
C TRP A 75 10.77 -17.13 -18.44
N ARG A 76 10.69 -15.91 -17.88
CA ARG A 76 10.83 -14.67 -18.64
C ARG A 76 11.88 -13.78 -17.98
N GLU A 77 12.60 -13.04 -18.78
CA GLU A 77 13.58 -12.07 -18.29
C GLU A 77 12.91 -11.04 -17.37
N GLY A 78 13.50 -10.77 -16.23
CA GLY A 78 12.98 -9.84 -15.24
C GLY A 78 12.17 -10.49 -14.11
N THR A 79 11.60 -11.69 -14.30
CA THR A 79 10.84 -12.39 -13.26
C THR A 79 11.65 -12.57 -11.98
N GLU A 80 12.87 -13.08 -12.09
CA GLU A 80 13.74 -13.32 -10.94
C GLU A 80 14.27 -12.05 -10.25
N THR A 81 14.04 -10.87 -10.84
CA THR A 81 14.43 -9.61 -10.20
C THR A 81 13.42 -9.17 -9.15
N SER A 82 12.22 -9.70 -9.20
CA SER A 82 11.15 -9.40 -8.26
C SER A 82 11.50 -9.79 -6.81
N TYR A 83 12.24 -10.90 -6.61
CA TYR A 83 12.65 -11.33 -5.27
C TYR A 83 13.45 -10.28 -4.48
N LYS A 84 14.01 -9.28 -5.12
CA LYS A 84 14.72 -8.19 -4.45
C LYS A 84 13.78 -7.25 -3.68
N HIS A 85 12.51 -7.31 -3.98
CA HIS A 85 11.48 -6.45 -3.40
C HIS A 85 10.61 -7.16 -2.36
N VAL A 86 10.98 -8.38 -2.01
CA VAL A 86 10.18 -9.26 -1.15
C VAL A 86 9.78 -8.62 0.16
N LEU A 87 8.49 -8.71 0.46
CA LEU A 87 7.87 -8.16 1.67
C LEU A 87 7.29 -9.25 2.59
N THR A 88 7.35 -10.54 2.21
CA THR A 88 6.70 -11.64 2.92
C THR A 88 6.89 -11.57 4.44
N ASP A 89 8.12 -11.54 4.91
CA ASP A 89 8.36 -11.56 6.35
C ASP A 89 7.86 -10.31 7.08
N ARG A 90 7.87 -9.15 6.42
CA ARG A 90 7.37 -7.92 7.01
C ARG A 90 5.86 -7.91 7.11
N VAL A 91 5.18 -8.35 6.05
CA VAL A 91 3.72 -8.48 6.01
C VAL A 91 3.27 -9.40 7.15
N PHE A 92 3.80 -10.62 7.22
CA PHE A 92 3.40 -11.59 8.24
C PHE A 92 3.77 -11.18 9.65
N ARG A 93 4.97 -10.61 9.85
CA ARG A 93 5.38 -10.09 11.15
C ARG A 93 4.46 -8.96 11.62
N HIS A 94 4.15 -8.01 10.74
CA HIS A 94 3.29 -6.88 11.07
C HIS A 94 1.87 -7.33 11.39
N LEU A 95 1.26 -8.22 10.59
CA LEU A 95 -0.05 -8.82 10.87
C LEU A 95 -0.07 -9.53 12.23
N LYS A 96 1.00 -10.28 12.54
CA LYS A 96 1.15 -10.96 13.83
C LYS A 96 1.26 -9.98 15.00
N GLU A 97 2.02 -8.90 14.86
CA GLU A 97 2.15 -7.86 15.89
C GLU A 97 0.84 -7.11 16.12
N LEU A 98 0.04 -6.92 15.08
CA LEU A 98 -1.33 -6.38 15.18
C LEU A 98 -2.31 -7.37 15.80
N GLY A 99 -1.94 -8.64 15.96
CA GLY A 99 -2.82 -9.70 16.51
C GLY A 99 -3.91 -10.14 15.54
N VAL A 100 -3.69 -9.97 14.22
CA VAL A 100 -4.65 -10.34 13.19
C VAL A 100 -4.98 -11.82 13.27
N GLN A 101 -6.25 -12.15 13.34
CA GLN A 101 -6.75 -13.53 13.34
C GLN A 101 -7.47 -13.89 12.04
N LYS A 102 -7.89 -12.89 11.27
CA LYS A 102 -8.68 -13.01 10.04
C LYS A 102 -8.52 -11.76 9.20
N LEU A 103 -8.65 -11.90 7.90
CA LEU A 103 -8.80 -10.80 6.94
C LEU A 103 -10.21 -10.81 6.37
N ASP A 104 -10.91 -9.68 6.44
CA ASP A 104 -12.27 -9.56 5.92
C ASP A 104 -12.27 -9.57 4.38
N PHE A 105 -11.21 -9.08 3.77
CA PHE A 105 -10.94 -9.22 2.33
C PHE A 105 -9.47 -8.99 2.00
N ILE A 106 -9.06 -9.47 0.83
CA ILE A 106 -7.86 -9.04 0.12
C ILE A 106 -8.33 -8.45 -1.21
N LEU A 107 -7.87 -7.25 -1.54
CA LEU A 107 -8.12 -6.59 -2.81
C LEU A 107 -6.79 -6.53 -3.56
N VAL A 108 -6.72 -7.21 -4.69
CA VAL A 108 -5.56 -7.20 -5.59
C VAL A 108 -5.84 -6.20 -6.70
N THR A 109 -4.99 -5.18 -6.80
CA THR A 109 -5.17 -4.13 -7.80
C THR A 109 -4.93 -4.66 -9.21
N HIS A 110 -3.87 -5.42 -9.41
CA HIS A 110 -3.50 -6.05 -10.67
C HIS A 110 -2.52 -7.22 -10.41
N THR A 111 -2.04 -7.90 -11.45
CA THR A 111 -1.40 -9.21 -11.32
C THR A 111 0.12 -9.21 -11.27
N HIS A 112 0.79 -8.05 -11.19
CA HIS A 112 2.24 -8.04 -11.00
C HIS A 112 2.60 -8.59 -9.62
N SER A 113 3.71 -9.33 -9.54
CA SER A 113 4.13 -10.06 -8.34
C SER A 113 4.35 -9.14 -7.14
N ASP A 114 4.83 -7.93 -7.34
CA ASP A 114 5.01 -6.92 -6.29
C ASP A 114 3.69 -6.35 -5.70
N HIS A 115 2.55 -6.88 -6.17
CA HIS A 115 1.20 -6.62 -5.65
C HIS A 115 0.47 -7.89 -5.22
N ILE A 116 0.49 -8.95 -6.05
CA ILE A 116 -0.26 -10.18 -5.82
C ILE A 116 0.53 -11.22 -5.02
N GLY A 117 1.85 -11.07 -4.89
CA GLY A 117 2.77 -12.13 -4.48
C GLY A 117 2.34 -12.92 -3.25
N ASN A 118 2.07 -12.25 -2.13
CA ASN A 118 1.77 -12.96 -0.88
C ASN A 118 0.30 -13.40 -0.70
N VAL A 119 -0.56 -13.29 -1.71
CA VAL A 119 -2.00 -13.59 -1.55
C VAL A 119 -2.22 -15.06 -1.20
N ASP A 120 -1.60 -15.99 -1.90
CA ASP A 120 -1.79 -17.42 -1.67
C ASP A 120 -1.27 -17.87 -0.31
N GLU A 121 -0.18 -17.28 0.17
CA GLU A 121 0.36 -17.55 1.51
C GLU A 121 -0.54 -16.97 2.61
N LEU A 122 -1.12 -15.79 2.40
CA LEU A 122 -2.11 -15.21 3.30
C LEU A 122 -3.36 -16.07 3.36
N LEU A 123 -3.86 -16.57 2.20
CA LEU A 123 -4.97 -17.52 2.13
C LEU A 123 -4.66 -18.84 2.83
N SER A 124 -3.40 -19.25 2.83
CA SER A 124 -2.95 -20.48 3.51
C SER A 124 -2.81 -20.31 5.02
N THR A 125 -2.55 -19.09 5.49
CA THR A 125 -2.20 -18.79 6.88
C THR A 125 -3.39 -18.22 7.67
N TYR A 126 -4.22 -17.37 7.06
CA TYR A 126 -5.34 -16.71 7.72
C TYR A 126 -6.68 -17.10 7.11
N PRO A 127 -7.75 -17.20 7.90
CA PRO A 127 -9.10 -17.12 7.36
C PRO A 127 -9.28 -15.81 6.59
N VAL A 128 -9.74 -15.90 5.33
CA VAL A 128 -10.06 -14.75 4.47
C VAL A 128 -11.47 -14.91 3.97
N ASP A 129 -12.33 -13.88 4.10
CA ASP A 129 -13.72 -14.02 3.66
C ASP A 129 -13.86 -13.99 2.14
N ARG A 130 -13.08 -13.15 1.45
CA ARG A 130 -13.12 -13.00 -0.01
C ARG A 130 -11.87 -12.34 -0.57
N VAL A 131 -11.63 -12.57 -1.85
CA VAL A 131 -10.59 -11.89 -2.62
C VAL A 131 -11.24 -11.14 -3.78
N TYR A 132 -10.91 -9.87 -3.97
CA TYR A 132 -11.22 -9.12 -5.18
C TYR A 132 -10.03 -9.22 -6.12
N LEU A 133 -10.21 -9.82 -7.28
CA LEU A 133 -9.16 -10.01 -8.29
C LEU A 133 -9.79 -10.03 -9.68
N LYS A 134 -9.53 -9.02 -10.49
CA LYS A 134 -10.05 -8.96 -11.88
C LYS A 134 -9.51 -10.12 -12.71
N LYS A 135 -10.22 -10.46 -13.79
CA LYS A 135 -9.75 -11.48 -14.73
C LYS A 135 -8.46 -11.05 -15.41
N TYR A 136 -7.55 -11.98 -15.54
CA TYR A 136 -6.27 -11.80 -16.21
C TYR A 136 -6.05 -12.87 -17.30
N SER A 137 -5.27 -12.52 -18.31
CA SER A 137 -4.74 -13.43 -19.32
C SER A 137 -3.52 -12.78 -19.98
N ASP A 138 -2.43 -13.51 -20.17
CA ASP A 138 -1.25 -13.04 -20.89
C ASP A 138 -1.62 -12.53 -22.31
N ASN A 139 -2.63 -13.13 -22.94
CA ASN A 139 -3.05 -12.76 -24.30
C ASN A 139 -3.60 -11.32 -24.41
N ARG A 140 -3.98 -10.68 -23.30
CA ARG A 140 -4.41 -9.29 -23.30
C ARG A 140 -3.27 -8.29 -23.27
N ILE A 141 -2.08 -8.72 -22.83
CA ILE A 141 -0.92 -7.83 -22.67
C ILE A 141 -0.24 -7.68 -24.03
N THR A 142 -0.17 -6.45 -24.54
CA THR A 142 0.42 -6.16 -25.86
C THR A 142 1.92 -5.92 -25.79
N ASN A 143 2.47 -5.57 -24.64
CA ASN A 143 3.90 -5.47 -24.42
C ASN A 143 4.44 -6.75 -23.76
N SER A 144 5.08 -7.60 -24.55
CA SER A 144 5.61 -8.89 -24.07
C SER A 144 6.68 -8.76 -22.97
N GLU A 145 7.33 -7.61 -22.83
CA GLU A 145 8.31 -7.34 -21.76
C GLU A 145 7.64 -7.15 -20.39
N ARG A 146 6.30 -7.09 -20.34
CA ARG A 146 5.48 -6.89 -19.13
C ARG A 146 4.70 -8.14 -18.73
N LEU A 147 5.07 -9.29 -19.25
CA LEU A 147 4.38 -10.54 -18.92
C LEU A 147 4.91 -11.21 -17.65
N TRP A 148 6.17 -11.09 -17.36
CA TRP A 148 6.85 -11.71 -16.20
C TRP A 148 6.19 -13.01 -15.71
N ASP A 149 5.84 -13.12 -14.43
CA ASP A 149 5.16 -14.23 -13.77
C ASP A 149 3.66 -13.98 -13.49
N ASN A 150 3.07 -12.95 -14.07
CA ASN A 150 1.69 -12.51 -13.83
C ASN A 150 0.67 -13.66 -13.86
N LEU A 151 0.72 -14.52 -14.90
CA LEU A 151 -0.19 -15.64 -15.03
C LEU A 151 0.05 -16.72 -13.97
N TYR A 152 1.28 -16.88 -13.53
CA TYR A 152 1.64 -17.81 -12.46
C TYR A 152 1.02 -17.38 -11.13
N GLY A 153 1.30 -16.16 -10.68
CA GLY A 153 0.72 -15.61 -9.46
C GLY A 153 -0.80 -15.60 -9.48
N TYR A 154 -1.41 -15.16 -10.62
CA TYR A 154 -2.85 -15.17 -10.80
C TYR A 154 -3.47 -16.57 -10.62
N ASN A 155 -2.94 -17.58 -11.30
CA ASN A 155 -3.48 -18.94 -11.21
C ASN A 155 -3.23 -19.56 -9.84
N LYS A 156 -2.12 -19.24 -9.18
CA LYS A 156 -1.80 -19.71 -7.85
C LYS A 156 -2.81 -19.20 -6.82
N VAL A 157 -3.16 -17.91 -6.90
CA VAL A 157 -4.22 -17.33 -6.06
C VAL A 157 -5.56 -18.04 -6.28
N LEU A 158 -5.96 -18.26 -7.54
CA LEU A 158 -7.23 -18.96 -7.84
C LEU A 158 -7.23 -20.40 -7.30
N GLN A 159 -6.13 -21.11 -7.46
CA GLN A 159 -6.00 -22.47 -6.97
C GLN A 159 -6.08 -22.51 -5.46
N THR A 160 -5.27 -21.71 -4.76
CA THR A 160 -5.24 -21.68 -3.29
C THR A 160 -6.58 -21.25 -2.70
N ALA A 161 -7.23 -20.23 -3.30
CA ALA A 161 -8.56 -19.82 -2.88
C ALA A 161 -9.59 -20.96 -3.01
N ALA A 162 -9.56 -21.70 -4.11
CA ALA A 162 -10.44 -22.88 -4.30
C ALA A 162 -10.17 -23.96 -3.27
N GLU A 163 -8.90 -24.27 -2.98
CA GLU A 163 -8.49 -25.25 -1.97
C GLU A 163 -8.93 -24.87 -0.55
N LYS A 164 -8.95 -23.56 -0.25
CA LYS A 164 -9.37 -23.01 1.05
C LYS A 164 -10.87 -22.70 1.11
N GLY A 165 -11.59 -22.83 0.01
CA GLY A 165 -13.01 -22.48 -0.07
C GLY A 165 -13.30 -21.00 0.02
N VAL A 166 -12.33 -20.13 -0.36
CA VAL A 166 -12.45 -18.69 -0.36
C VAL A 166 -13.02 -18.20 -1.69
N SER A 167 -13.99 -17.31 -1.63
CA SER A 167 -14.59 -16.70 -2.84
C SER A 167 -13.66 -15.70 -3.48
N VAL A 168 -13.38 -15.84 -4.79
CA VAL A 168 -12.67 -14.84 -5.60
C VAL A 168 -13.67 -14.12 -6.48
N ILE A 169 -13.85 -12.83 -6.24
CA ILE A 169 -14.75 -11.96 -7.01
C ILE A 169 -14.01 -11.42 -8.21
N GLN A 170 -14.11 -12.12 -9.34
CA GLN A 170 -13.44 -11.74 -10.59
C GLN A 170 -14.29 -10.83 -11.48
N ASN A 171 -15.61 -10.97 -11.42
CA ASN A 171 -16.57 -10.12 -12.14
C ASN A 171 -17.20 -9.17 -11.11
N ILE A 172 -16.48 -8.11 -10.77
CA ILE A 172 -16.95 -7.11 -9.81
C ILE A 172 -18.10 -6.34 -10.43
N THR A 173 -19.27 -6.40 -9.79
CA THR A 173 -20.46 -5.65 -10.22
C THR A 173 -20.53 -4.30 -9.51
N GLN A 174 -21.43 -3.44 -9.94
CA GLN A 174 -21.72 -2.19 -9.23
C GLN A 174 -22.11 -2.42 -7.76
N GLY A 175 -22.78 -3.55 -7.45
CA GLY A 175 -23.15 -3.92 -6.09
C GLY A 175 -21.96 -4.35 -5.24
N ASP A 176 -20.94 -4.95 -5.86
CA ASP A 176 -19.69 -5.35 -5.18
C ASP A 176 -18.72 -4.18 -5.02
N ALA A 177 -18.87 -3.14 -5.85
CA ALA A 177 -17.94 -2.02 -5.92
C ALA A 177 -18.14 -0.97 -4.82
N HIS A 178 -19.16 -1.09 -3.97
CA HIS A 178 -19.40 -0.19 -2.86
C HIS A 178 -19.85 -0.97 -1.62
N PHE A 179 -19.03 -0.90 -0.57
CA PHE A 179 -19.29 -1.68 0.65
C PHE A 179 -18.68 -1.03 1.91
N GLN A 180 -19.19 -1.44 3.06
CA GLN A 180 -18.67 -1.05 4.37
C GLN A 180 -17.65 -2.07 4.87
N PHE A 181 -16.58 -1.55 5.49
CA PHE A 181 -15.55 -2.32 6.19
C PHE A 181 -15.27 -1.64 7.53
N GLY A 182 -15.78 -2.21 8.62
CA GLY A 182 -15.82 -1.50 9.91
C GLY A 182 -16.49 -0.13 9.76
N ASP A 183 -15.79 0.95 10.12
CA ASP A 183 -16.26 2.32 9.91
C ASP A 183 -15.90 2.89 8.54
N MET A 184 -15.13 2.17 7.74
CA MET A 184 -14.66 2.61 6.43
C MET A 184 -15.72 2.35 5.36
N ASP A 185 -16.05 3.37 4.57
CA ASP A 185 -16.83 3.28 3.34
C ASP A 185 -15.89 3.15 2.16
N ILE A 186 -15.95 2.02 1.45
CA ILE A 186 -15.04 1.70 0.35
C ILE A 186 -15.79 1.74 -0.98
N GLN A 187 -15.29 2.56 -1.90
CA GLN A 187 -15.76 2.65 -3.27
C GLN A 187 -14.67 2.21 -4.24
N LEU A 188 -14.98 1.21 -5.07
CA LEU A 188 -14.08 0.74 -6.11
C LEU A 188 -14.33 1.48 -7.43
N TYR A 189 -13.26 1.72 -8.19
CA TYR A 189 -13.28 2.22 -9.57
C TYR A 189 -12.39 1.35 -10.45
N ASN A 190 -12.50 1.48 -11.76
CA ASN A 190 -11.80 0.64 -12.71
C ASN A 190 -12.02 -0.87 -12.48
N TYR A 191 -13.17 -1.24 -11.92
CA TYR A 191 -13.45 -2.60 -11.45
C TYR A 191 -14.01 -3.51 -12.55
N GLU A 192 -14.50 -2.97 -13.64
CA GLU A 192 -15.10 -3.75 -14.73
C GLU A 192 -14.03 -4.48 -15.54
N ASN A 193 -14.33 -5.71 -15.96
CA ASN A 193 -13.57 -6.37 -17.02
C ASN A 193 -14.09 -5.86 -18.36
N GLU A 194 -13.22 -5.24 -19.14
CA GLU A 194 -13.57 -4.82 -20.51
C GLU A 194 -13.30 -5.96 -21.50
N TYR A 195 -14.20 -6.14 -22.47
CA TYR A 195 -14.12 -7.18 -23.50
C TYR A 195 -14.12 -6.56 -24.90
N ASP A 196 -13.45 -7.24 -25.82
CA ASP A 196 -13.50 -6.93 -27.25
C ASP A 196 -14.78 -7.49 -27.89
N GLU A 197 -14.96 -7.27 -29.21
CA GLU A 197 -16.09 -7.75 -29.97
C GLU A 197 -16.18 -9.29 -30.06
N ASN A 198 -15.10 -10.00 -29.80
CA ASN A 198 -15.03 -11.46 -29.83
C ASN A 198 -15.24 -12.07 -28.42
N GLY A 199 -15.44 -11.25 -27.38
CA GLY A 199 -15.62 -11.68 -26.00
C GLY A 199 -14.32 -12.00 -25.27
N ASN A 200 -13.16 -11.66 -25.82
CA ASN A 200 -11.88 -11.75 -25.13
C ASN A 200 -11.66 -10.51 -24.24
N LEU A 201 -10.84 -10.64 -23.20
CA LEU A 201 -10.41 -9.47 -22.43
C LEU A 201 -9.76 -8.45 -23.38
N LYS A 202 -10.21 -7.20 -23.30
CA LYS A 202 -9.70 -6.12 -24.13
C LYS A 202 -8.18 -5.96 -23.96
N PRO A 203 -7.42 -5.85 -25.06
CA PRO A 203 -5.99 -5.67 -24.98
C PRO A 203 -5.59 -4.40 -24.22
N VAL A 204 -4.54 -4.51 -23.41
CA VAL A 204 -3.89 -3.39 -22.70
C VAL A 204 -2.38 -3.48 -22.93
N TRP A 205 -1.68 -2.37 -22.79
CA TRP A 205 -0.24 -2.34 -22.94
C TRP A 205 0.48 -3.10 -21.83
N ASP A 206 -0.01 -2.96 -20.61
CA ASP A 206 0.50 -3.53 -19.37
C ASP A 206 -0.69 -3.76 -18.42
N ASP A 207 -0.60 -4.70 -17.47
CA ASP A 207 -1.66 -4.93 -16.50
C ASP A 207 -1.83 -3.77 -15.50
N ASN A 208 -0.85 -2.88 -15.39
CA ASN A 208 -0.95 -1.61 -14.66
C ASN A 208 -2.21 -0.81 -15.05
N SER A 209 -2.50 -0.73 -16.37
CA SER A 209 -3.72 -0.08 -16.87
C SER A 209 -5.02 -0.68 -16.32
N ASN A 210 -4.96 -1.91 -15.83
CA ASN A 210 -6.08 -2.67 -15.30
C ASN A 210 -6.24 -2.52 -13.77
N SER A 211 -5.36 -1.76 -13.11
CA SER A 211 -5.38 -1.60 -11.66
C SER A 211 -6.75 -1.22 -11.11
N LEU A 212 -7.23 -2.04 -10.17
CA LEU A 212 -8.44 -1.79 -9.40
C LEU A 212 -8.18 -0.65 -8.41
N ILE A 213 -8.95 0.41 -8.49
CA ILE A 213 -8.82 1.56 -7.60
C ILE A 213 -9.74 1.39 -6.41
N SER A 214 -9.23 1.59 -5.20
CA SER A 214 -10.07 1.73 -4.00
C SER A 214 -9.98 3.15 -3.42
N VAL A 215 -11.14 3.71 -3.12
CA VAL A 215 -11.29 4.98 -2.41
C VAL A 215 -11.94 4.70 -1.07
N VAL A 216 -11.20 4.95 -0.01
CA VAL A 216 -11.63 4.71 1.37
C VAL A 216 -12.07 6.03 2.01
N LYS A 217 -13.27 6.05 2.62
CA LYS A 217 -13.75 7.20 3.38
C LYS A 217 -13.99 6.81 4.81
N VAL A 218 -13.42 7.54 5.74
CA VAL A 218 -13.60 7.36 7.18
C VAL A 218 -13.27 8.63 7.93
N ASN A 219 -13.98 8.92 8.99
CA ASN A 219 -13.77 10.11 9.84
C ASN A 219 -13.76 11.46 9.05
N GLY A 220 -14.48 11.52 7.92
CA GLY A 220 -14.50 12.68 7.03
C GLY A 220 -13.25 12.82 6.15
N LYS A 221 -12.35 11.85 6.18
CA LYS A 221 -11.16 11.77 5.33
C LYS A 221 -11.42 10.84 4.15
N LYS A 222 -10.76 11.13 3.04
CA LYS A 222 -10.83 10.38 1.78
C LYS A 222 -9.44 9.97 1.34
N ILE A 223 -9.24 8.68 1.14
CA ILE A 223 -7.93 8.07 0.84
C ILE A 223 -8.02 7.38 -0.52
N TYR A 224 -7.03 7.60 -1.37
CA TYR A 224 -6.91 6.99 -2.68
C TYR A 224 -5.79 5.93 -2.68
N LEU A 225 -6.14 4.72 -3.12
CA LEU A 225 -5.23 3.60 -3.34
C LEU A 225 -5.49 3.04 -4.74
N GLY A 226 -4.62 3.31 -5.68
CA GLY A 226 -4.82 3.01 -7.09
C GLY A 226 -3.87 1.95 -7.66
N GLY A 227 -3.10 1.24 -6.81
CA GLY A 227 -2.07 0.32 -7.28
C GLY A 227 -1.10 1.02 -8.23
N ASP A 228 -0.90 0.43 -9.39
CA ASP A 228 0.02 0.95 -10.40
C ASP A 228 -0.70 1.58 -11.61
N LEU A 229 -1.92 2.10 -11.37
CA LEU A 229 -2.71 2.72 -12.43
C LEU A 229 -1.86 3.64 -13.28
N ASP A 230 -1.90 3.40 -14.58
CA ASP A 230 -1.23 4.24 -15.57
C ASP A 230 -2.22 5.09 -16.38
N ASN A 231 -1.69 6.01 -17.16
CA ASN A 231 -2.48 6.85 -18.07
C ASN A 231 -2.25 6.49 -19.55
N VAL A 232 -1.64 5.34 -19.86
CA VAL A 232 -1.36 4.91 -21.24
C VAL A 232 -2.65 4.82 -22.06
N HIS A 233 -3.74 4.40 -21.41
CA HIS A 233 -5.08 4.33 -22.01
C HIS A 233 -6.04 5.40 -21.42
N GLY A 234 -5.52 6.46 -20.81
CA GLY A 234 -6.32 7.59 -20.31
C GLY A 234 -7.08 7.30 -19.00
N ALA A 235 -6.67 6.30 -18.21
CA ALA A 235 -7.38 5.94 -16.99
C ALA A 235 -7.30 7.04 -15.93
N GLU A 236 -6.16 7.68 -15.73
CA GLU A 236 -6.04 8.81 -14.80
C GLU A 236 -6.90 10.02 -15.22
N ASP A 237 -6.97 10.29 -16.54
CA ASP A 237 -7.83 11.35 -17.08
C ASP A 237 -9.32 11.06 -16.87
N LYS A 238 -9.70 9.78 -16.92
CA LYS A 238 -11.07 9.31 -16.68
C LYS A 238 -11.45 9.38 -15.21
N TYR A 239 -10.62 8.82 -14.33
CA TYR A 239 -10.98 8.62 -12.93
C TYR A 239 -10.60 9.81 -12.03
N GLY A 240 -9.59 10.60 -12.38
CA GLY A 240 -9.22 11.77 -11.60
C GLY A 240 -10.38 12.73 -11.33
N PRO A 241 -11.10 13.23 -12.35
CA PRO A 241 -12.25 14.09 -12.15
C PRO A 241 -13.43 13.42 -11.43
N LEU A 242 -13.64 12.10 -11.62
CA LEU A 242 -14.72 11.34 -10.97
C LEU A 242 -14.46 11.16 -9.48
N ILE A 243 -13.22 10.90 -9.11
CA ILE A 243 -12.82 10.73 -7.72
C ILE A 243 -12.78 12.10 -7.04
N GLY A 244 -12.18 13.11 -7.69
CA GLY A 244 -12.01 14.45 -7.13
C GLY A 244 -11.10 14.48 -5.89
N LYS A 245 -11.15 15.55 -5.12
CA LYS A 245 -10.24 15.79 -3.99
C LYS A 245 -10.18 14.60 -3.02
N VAL A 246 -8.96 14.25 -2.60
CA VAL A 246 -8.65 13.29 -1.54
C VAL A 246 -7.76 13.93 -0.48
N ASP A 247 -7.66 13.35 0.69
CA ASP A 247 -6.78 13.86 1.76
C ASP A 247 -5.43 13.13 1.75
N LEU A 248 -5.43 11.80 1.49
CA LEU A 248 -4.22 10.99 1.35
C LEU A 248 -4.28 10.22 0.04
N MET A 249 -3.16 10.14 -0.64
CA MET A 249 -2.98 9.38 -1.87
C MET A 249 -1.74 8.48 -1.76
N LYS A 250 -1.85 7.21 -2.18
CA LYS A 250 -0.68 6.41 -2.56
C LYS A 250 -0.28 6.80 -3.98
N PHE A 251 1.00 7.08 -4.24
CA PHE A 251 1.48 7.27 -5.61
C PHE A 251 1.18 6.03 -6.46
N ASN A 252 0.66 6.23 -7.66
CA ASN A 252 0.56 5.16 -8.63
C ASN A 252 1.97 4.67 -9.01
N HIS A 253 2.12 3.36 -9.21
CA HIS A 253 3.33 2.72 -9.72
C HIS A 253 4.59 3.23 -9.00
N HIS A 254 4.55 3.22 -7.66
CA HIS A 254 5.68 3.53 -6.75
C HIS A 254 6.41 4.85 -7.05
N LEU A 255 5.70 5.86 -7.60
CA LEU A 255 6.22 7.10 -8.16
C LEU A 255 6.82 6.91 -9.57
N ASP A 256 6.19 6.15 -10.46
CA ASP A 256 6.45 6.33 -11.89
C ASP A 256 5.83 7.65 -12.37
N THR A 257 6.62 8.49 -13.04
CA THR A 257 6.17 9.76 -13.62
C THR A 257 6.19 9.76 -15.15
N LYS A 258 6.54 8.63 -15.75
CA LYS A 258 6.56 8.45 -17.21
C LYS A 258 5.17 8.10 -17.74
N ASN A 259 4.52 7.13 -17.11
CA ASN A 259 3.24 6.61 -17.54
C ASN A 259 2.11 6.86 -16.53
N SER A 260 2.44 7.19 -15.29
CA SER A 260 1.52 7.41 -14.17
C SER A 260 1.71 8.78 -13.52
N ASN A 261 0.84 9.11 -12.59
CA ASN A 261 0.90 10.33 -11.78
C ASN A 261 0.94 11.61 -12.61
N THR A 262 0.12 11.68 -13.67
CA THR A 262 0.06 12.88 -14.50
C THR A 262 -0.23 14.13 -13.65
N LYS A 263 0.35 15.27 -14.03
CA LYS A 263 0.12 16.53 -13.30
C LYS A 263 -1.37 16.91 -13.22
N ASN A 264 -2.16 16.52 -14.22
CA ASN A 264 -3.62 16.73 -14.20
C ASN A 264 -4.28 15.83 -13.16
N PHE A 265 -3.88 14.57 -13.07
CA PHE A 265 -4.39 13.64 -12.08
C PHE A 265 -4.11 14.12 -10.66
N ILE A 266 -2.87 14.51 -10.35
CA ILE A 266 -2.52 15.06 -9.04
C ILE A 266 -3.31 16.34 -8.72
N ARG A 267 -3.54 17.23 -9.70
CA ARG A 267 -4.37 18.42 -9.49
C ARG A 267 -5.84 18.09 -9.23
N ASN A 268 -6.39 17.09 -9.91
CA ASN A 268 -7.77 16.62 -9.69
C ASN A 268 -7.94 16.03 -8.29
N LEU A 269 -6.99 15.18 -7.85
CA LEU A 269 -7.03 14.59 -6.53
C LEU A 269 -6.61 15.57 -5.43
N SER A 270 -5.74 16.52 -5.71
CA SER A 270 -5.29 17.58 -4.79
C SER A 270 -5.08 17.08 -3.35
N PRO A 271 -4.25 16.03 -3.13
CA PRO A 271 -4.07 15.43 -1.82
C PRO A 271 -3.33 16.36 -0.86
N GLU A 272 -3.50 16.12 0.45
CA GLU A 272 -2.70 16.77 1.50
C GLU A 272 -1.40 15.98 1.74
N ILE A 273 -1.49 14.64 1.63
CA ILE A 273 -0.37 13.71 1.83
C ILE A 273 -0.30 12.77 0.63
N ILE A 274 0.92 12.56 0.12
CA ILE A 274 1.21 11.50 -0.85
C ILE A 274 2.22 10.55 -0.25
N VAL A 275 1.92 9.23 -0.31
CA VAL A 275 2.79 8.15 0.15
C VAL A 275 3.42 7.45 -1.04
N GLN A 276 4.74 7.35 -1.02
CA GLN A 276 5.55 6.59 -1.98
C GLN A 276 5.91 5.23 -1.38
N THR A 277 5.70 4.16 -2.15
CA THR A 277 5.98 2.76 -1.76
C THR A 277 7.15 2.19 -2.55
N SER A 278 8.28 2.90 -2.56
CA SER A 278 9.53 2.43 -3.15
C SER A 278 10.72 2.82 -2.29
N SER A 279 11.78 2.00 -2.32
CA SER A 279 13.01 2.24 -1.54
C SER A 279 13.86 3.38 -2.11
N SER A 280 13.71 3.68 -3.38
CA SER A 280 14.39 4.82 -3.98
C SER A 280 13.77 6.12 -3.47
N PRO A 281 14.55 7.07 -2.96
CA PRO A 281 14.03 8.37 -2.55
C PRO A 281 13.45 9.17 -3.72
N ILE A 282 13.58 8.67 -4.93
CA ILE A 282 13.25 9.33 -6.19
C ILE A 282 12.38 8.48 -7.11
N GLY A 283 11.77 7.41 -6.60
CA GLY A 283 10.76 6.62 -7.29
C GLY A 283 11.24 5.45 -8.13
N SER A 284 10.38 4.97 -8.98
CA SER A 284 10.55 3.81 -9.82
C SER A 284 11.69 3.97 -10.85
N TYR A 285 12.25 2.84 -11.27
CA TYR A 285 13.33 2.80 -12.25
C TYR A 285 12.94 3.32 -13.63
N ASP A 286 11.67 3.25 -14.00
CA ASP A 286 11.18 3.59 -15.34
C ASP A 286 11.21 5.09 -15.64
N SER A 287 11.13 5.96 -14.65
CA SER A 287 10.99 7.41 -14.84
C SER A 287 12.30 8.18 -14.90
N GLY A 288 13.39 7.60 -14.40
CA GLY A 288 14.67 8.31 -14.26
C GLY A 288 14.74 9.28 -13.08
N GLN A 289 15.86 9.27 -12.41
CA GLN A 289 16.04 9.91 -11.08
C GLN A 289 15.85 11.43 -11.08
N GLU A 290 16.32 12.11 -12.12
CA GLU A 290 16.27 13.57 -12.19
C GLU A 290 14.83 14.07 -12.37
N ILE A 291 14.08 13.42 -13.26
CA ILE A 291 12.66 13.73 -13.52
C ILE A 291 11.83 13.57 -12.25
N ASN A 292 12.07 12.52 -11.49
CA ASN A 292 11.33 12.29 -10.26
C ASN A 292 11.66 13.31 -9.16
N ARG A 293 12.90 13.79 -9.06
CA ARG A 293 13.25 14.88 -8.13
C ARG A 293 12.54 16.18 -8.47
N GLU A 294 12.51 16.56 -9.74
CA GLU A 294 11.76 17.74 -10.19
C GLU A 294 10.27 17.58 -9.90
N TYR A 295 9.74 16.38 -10.11
CA TYR A 295 8.35 16.08 -9.83
C TYR A 295 8.02 16.18 -8.34
N ILE A 296 8.84 15.60 -7.46
CA ILE A 296 8.68 15.74 -6.00
C ILE A 296 8.73 17.21 -5.59
N SER A 297 9.72 17.96 -6.07
CA SER A 297 9.82 19.39 -5.79
C SER A 297 8.59 20.18 -6.27
N TRP A 298 7.98 19.76 -7.38
CA TRP A 298 6.75 20.37 -7.87
C TRP A 298 5.57 20.09 -6.94
N ILE A 299 5.36 18.85 -6.47
CA ILE A 299 4.25 18.54 -5.54
C ILE A 299 4.43 19.23 -4.19
N GLU A 300 5.66 19.28 -3.66
CA GLU A 300 5.97 20.00 -2.42
C GLU A 300 5.71 21.50 -2.55
N SER A 301 5.99 22.09 -3.73
CA SER A 301 5.68 23.49 -4.00
C SER A 301 4.19 23.82 -3.98
N MET A 302 3.32 22.81 -4.13
CA MET A 302 1.87 22.94 -3.97
C MET A 302 1.40 22.76 -2.51
N GLY A 303 2.32 22.59 -1.58
CA GLY A 303 2.02 22.35 -0.16
C GLY A 303 1.62 20.90 0.15
N ILE A 304 1.85 19.96 -0.76
CA ILE A 304 1.56 18.53 -0.57
C ILE A 304 2.73 17.89 0.19
N GLN A 305 2.43 17.20 1.28
CA GLN A 305 3.44 16.46 2.03
C GLN A 305 3.78 15.15 1.32
N HIS A 306 5.03 14.96 0.93
CA HIS A 306 5.55 13.70 0.41
C HIS A 306 6.12 12.85 1.54
N ILE A 307 5.70 11.58 1.63
CA ILE A 307 6.18 10.60 2.62
C ILE A 307 6.64 9.35 1.87
N ASN A 308 7.88 8.96 2.11
CA ASN A 308 8.43 7.73 1.55
C ASN A 308 8.30 6.59 2.57
N ALA A 309 7.52 5.56 2.24
CA ALA A 309 7.36 4.33 3.00
C ALA A 309 8.51 3.35 2.69
N ALA A 310 9.74 3.76 2.97
CA ALA A 310 10.96 2.97 2.72
C ALA A 310 11.89 2.98 3.93
N SER A 311 11.34 3.09 5.14
CA SER A 311 12.13 3.10 6.38
C SER A 311 12.83 1.76 6.59
N LYS A 312 14.07 1.83 7.10
CA LYS A 312 14.82 0.67 7.58
C LYS A 312 14.61 0.40 9.08
N ASP A 313 13.90 1.31 9.76
CA ASP A 313 13.81 1.31 11.21
C ASP A 313 12.53 0.66 11.74
N TYR A 314 11.51 0.48 10.89
CA TYR A 314 10.23 -0.16 11.26
C TYR A 314 9.57 -0.84 10.06
N ASP A 315 8.65 -1.78 10.32
CA ASP A 315 8.03 -2.62 9.30
C ASP A 315 7.00 -1.88 8.44
N ALA A 316 6.35 -0.86 8.98
CA ALA A 316 5.29 -0.15 8.28
C ALA A 316 5.28 1.36 8.58
N THR A 317 4.89 2.13 7.59
CA THR A 317 4.48 3.53 7.75
C THR A 317 2.99 3.55 8.03
N VAL A 318 2.60 4.04 9.22
CA VAL A 318 1.22 3.89 9.72
C VAL A 318 0.61 5.25 10.01
N PHE A 319 -0.61 5.45 9.54
CA PHE A 319 -1.42 6.62 9.85
C PHE A 319 -2.66 6.23 10.64
N ASP A 320 -2.81 6.81 11.82
CA ASP A 320 -4.08 6.86 12.55
C ASP A 320 -4.97 7.94 11.91
N ILE A 321 -6.13 7.52 11.40
CA ILE A 321 -7.03 8.38 10.63
C ILE A 321 -8.06 9.02 11.56
N ARG A 322 -7.90 10.30 11.85
CA ARG A 322 -8.74 11.05 12.77
C ARG A 322 -9.61 12.07 12.03
N LYS A 323 -10.63 12.58 12.70
CA LYS A 323 -11.50 13.63 12.14
C LYS A 323 -10.74 14.92 11.83
N ASP A 324 -9.73 15.23 12.63
CA ASP A 324 -8.88 16.41 12.51
C ASP A 324 -7.64 16.21 11.61
N GLY A 325 -7.36 14.98 11.15
CA GLY A 325 -6.24 14.72 10.25
C GLY A 325 -5.69 13.30 10.35
N PHE A 326 -4.46 13.14 9.85
CA PHE A 326 -3.70 11.91 9.93
C PHE A 326 -2.57 12.08 10.95
N VAL A 327 -2.42 11.10 11.84
CA VAL A 327 -1.29 11.07 12.76
C VAL A 327 -0.38 9.91 12.36
N ASN A 328 0.84 10.22 11.92
CA ASN A 328 1.84 9.21 11.65
C ASN A 328 2.36 8.62 12.96
N ILE A 329 2.15 7.31 13.14
CA ILE A 329 2.53 6.55 14.34
C ILE A 329 3.61 5.49 14.07
N SER A 330 4.27 5.56 12.91
CA SER A 330 5.29 4.58 12.48
C SER A 330 6.42 4.39 13.50
N THR A 331 6.78 5.45 14.23
CA THR A 331 7.83 5.40 15.27
C THR A 331 7.48 4.53 16.47
N SER A 332 6.24 4.06 16.58
CA SER A 332 5.78 3.16 17.64
C SER A 332 6.19 1.72 17.41
N TYR A 333 6.66 1.38 16.21
CA TYR A 333 7.02 0.03 15.83
C TYR A 333 8.49 -0.27 16.09
N LYS A 334 8.80 -1.56 16.29
CA LYS A 334 10.17 -2.02 16.52
C LYS A 334 10.99 -1.91 15.24
N PRO A 335 12.32 -1.66 15.37
CA PRO A 335 13.20 -1.68 14.22
C PRO A 335 13.16 -3.02 13.47
N ILE A 336 13.22 -2.95 12.15
CA ILE A 336 13.35 -4.13 11.29
C ILE A 336 14.76 -4.67 11.45
N PRO A 337 14.96 -5.98 11.68
CA PRO A 337 16.27 -6.59 11.56
C PRO A 337 16.82 -6.35 10.15
N SER A 338 18.12 -6.05 10.05
CA SER A 338 18.74 -5.85 8.74
C SER A 338 18.54 -7.10 7.88
N PHE A 339 18.00 -6.88 6.70
CA PHE A 339 17.86 -7.94 5.70
C PHE A 339 19.24 -8.48 5.32
N GLN A 340 19.46 -9.78 5.48
CA GLN A 340 20.68 -10.43 5.03
C GLN A 340 20.38 -11.12 3.72
N ALA A 341 20.97 -10.63 2.65
CA ALA A 341 20.85 -11.27 1.35
C ALA A 341 21.36 -12.72 1.39
N GLY A 342 20.55 -13.59 0.92
CA GLY A 342 20.86 -15.00 0.72
C GLY A 342 20.18 -15.91 1.68
N TRP A 343 19.16 -16.40 1.47
CA TRP A 343 18.66 -17.46 1.84
C TRP A 343 17.58 -17.67 2.51
N HIS A 344 16.74 -18.44 2.49
CA HIS A 344 16.33 -19.06 3.50
C HIS A 344 14.96 -19.55 3.45
N LYS A 345 14.56 -20.43 4.23
CA LYS A 345 13.21 -20.86 4.39
C LYS A 345 12.54 -19.93 5.39
N SER A 346 11.48 -19.23 5.00
CA SER A 346 10.73 -18.38 5.91
C SER A 346 10.15 -19.19 7.07
N ALA A 347 9.75 -18.54 8.13
CA ALA A 347 9.01 -19.16 9.23
C ALA A 347 7.68 -19.80 8.74
N TYR A 348 7.23 -19.43 7.55
CA TYR A 348 6.00 -19.92 6.90
C TYR A 348 6.27 -20.99 5.84
N GLY A 349 7.50 -21.43 5.70
CA GLY A 349 7.87 -22.58 4.85
C GLY A 349 8.46 -22.23 3.50
N ASN A 350 8.50 -20.97 3.12
CA ASN A 350 9.05 -20.52 1.84
C ASN A 350 10.55 -20.32 1.88
N TRP A 351 11.19 -20.38 0.70
CA TRP A 351 12.62 -20.14 0.59
C TRP A 351 12.90 -18.67 0.29
N TRP A 352 13.91 -18.14 0.85
CA TRP A 352 14.39 -16.76 0.72
C TRP A 352 15.91 -16.64 0.86
#